data_ab2006443fb4da17468aec2b0530f55b
#
_entry.id   ab2006443fb4da17468aec2b0530f55b
#
_cell.length_a   1.000
_cell.length_b   1.000
_cell.length_c   1.000
_cell.angle_alpha   90.00
_cell.angle_beta   90.00
_cell.angle_gamma   90.00
#
_symmetry.space_group_name_H-M   'P 1'
#
loop_
_entity.id
_entity.type
_entity.pdbx_description
1 polymer ?
#
loop_
_entity_poly.entity_id
_entity_poly.type
_entity_poly.pdbx_seq_one_letter_code
_entity_poly.pdbx_strand_id
1 'polypeptide(L)'
;MASDSNSLTSKPYFPLAGVRDDGWSNGDRATATCFCGEVQLSFPTQGPGLVGTFICHCTDCRKITASMFASNFTIDDKYLIHERGRENLSTFSQSKTIGTGNTMTNYFCSTCGSLMYRVGTGFPGMSILRLGTVDDFSLHENKLKPRIEQFVKDRVAWLHGAEGVEQVQGYAYA
;
A
#
# COMPACT_ATOMS: atom_id res chain seq x y z
N MET A 1 3.73 5.64 -40.74
CA MET A 1 3.00 4.78 -39.80
C MET A 1 3.20 5.38 -38.42
N ALA A 2 2.19 6.06 -37.94
CA ALA A 2 2.23 6.77 -36.66
C ALA A 2 2.13 5.75 -35.51
N SER A 3 3.10 5.77 -34.61
CA SER A 3 3.05 5.04 -33.38
C SER A 3 2.06 5.75 -32.45
N ASP A 4 0.88 5.17 -32.27
CA ASP A 4 -0.06 5.59 -31.24
C ASP A 4 0.57 5.33 -29.87
N SER A 5 1.11 6.40 -29.28
CA SER A 5 1.42 6.45 -27.85
C SER A 5 0.08 6.54 -27.09
N ASN A 6 -0.51 5.40 -26.82
CA ASN A 6 -1.71 5.27 -26.02
C ASN A 6 -1.37 5.63 -24.56
N SER A 7 -1.44 6.91 -24.23
CA SER A 7 -1.40 7.37 -22.85
C SER A 7 -2.71 6.94 -22.18
N LEU A 8 -2.71 5.76 -21.58
CA LEU A 8 -3.79 5.28 -20.74
C LEU A 8 -3.86 6.15 -19.46
N THR A 9 -4.36 7.36 -19.58
CA THR A 9 -4.97 8.06 -18.46
C THR A 9 -6.32 7.39 -18.24
N SER A 10 -6.32 6.25 -17.58
CA SER A 10 -7.57 5.61 -17.17
C SER A 10 -8.31 6.59 -16.27
N LYS A 11 -9.58 6.84 -16.60
CA LYS A 11 -10.46 7.67 -15.76
C LYS A 11 -10.53 7.05 -14.36
N PRO A 12 -10.65 7.87 -13.29
CA PRO A 12 -10.89 7.36 -11.96
C PRO A 12 -12.03 6.35 -11.94
N TYR A 13 -11.84 5.24 -11.23
CA TYR A 13 -12.82 4.17 -11.13
C TYR A 13 -13.03 3.80 -9.66
N PHE A 14 -14.22 4.06 -9.15
CA PHE A 14 -14.65 3.79 -7.79
C PHE A 14 -15.69 2.67 -7.80
N PRO A 15 -15.28 1.42 -7.61
CA PRO A 15 -16.23 0.32 -7.48
C PRO A 15 -16.96 0.40 -6.14
N LEU A 16 -18.10 -0.25 -6.05
CA LEU A 16 -18.76 -0.48 -4.77
C LEU A 16 -17.89 -1.44 -3.92
N ALA A 17 -17.06 -0.88 -3.05
CA ALA A 17 -16.14 -1.62 -2.19
C ALA A 17 -16.15 -1.03 -0.78
N GLY A 18 -16.47 -1.86 0.22
CA GLY A 18 -16.66 -1.39 1.60
C GLY A 18 -18.05 -0.80 1.83
N VAL A 19 -18.21 -0.11 2.96
CA VAL A 19 -19.52 0.38 3.44
C VAL A 19 -19.80 1.83 3.03
N ARG A 20 -18.75 2.62 2.79
CA ARG A 20 -18.86 4.01 2.32
C ARG A 20 -18.31 4.16 0.92
N ASP A 21 -18.91 5.08 0.17
CA ASP A 21 -18.60 5.41 -1.23
C ASP A 21 -18.13 6.87 -1.40
N ASP A 22 -17.48 7.42 -0.37
CA ASP A 22 -17.00 8.80 -0.34
C ASP A 22 -15.50 8.96 -0.66
N GLY A 23 -14.91 7.95 -1.29
CA GLY A 23 -13.56 8.02 -1.83
C GLY A 23 -13.45 9.01 -2.99
N TRP A 24 -12.28 9.63 -3.14
CA TRP A 24 -12.02 10.57 -4.21
C TRP A 24 -10.58 10.49 -4.74
N SER A 25 -10.40 10.98 -5.96
CA SER A 25 -9.11 11.15 -6.62
C SER A 25 -9.18 12.37 -7.54
N ASN A 26 -8.15 13.18 -7.56
CA ASN A 26 -8.09 14.40 -8.40
C ASN A 26 -6.86 14.42 -9.34
N GLY A 27 -6.21 13.29 -9.51
CA GLY A 27 -5.01 13.16 -10.32
C GLY A 27 -3.71 13.39 -9.54
N ASP A 28 -3.68 14.27 -8.56
CA ASP A 28 -2.49 14.53 -7.74
C ASP A 28 -2.55 13.83 -6.38
N ARG A 29 -3.75 13.67 -5.85
CA ARG A 29 -4.03 13.01 -4.58
C ARG A 29 -5.23 12.07 -4.73
N ALA A 30 -5.26 11.07 -3.86
CA ALA A 30 -6.36 10.12 -3.75
C ALA A 30 -6.58 9.71 -2.30
N THR A 31 -7.69 9.02 -2.05
CA THR A 31 -8.03 8.48 -0.72
C THR A 31 -7.83 6.98 -0.64
N ALA A 32 -7.60 6.54 0.61
CA ALA A 32 -7.60 5.15 1.03
C ALA A 32 -8.50 5.03 2.26
N THR A 33 -9.51 4.16 2.17
CA THR A 33 -10.56 4.04 3.19
C THR A 33 -10.62 2.62 3.74
N CYS A 34 -10.82 2.46 5.04
CA CYS A 34 -11.05 1.14 5.64
C CYS A 34 -12.42 0.59 5.23
N PHE A 35 -12.61 -0.72 5.37
CA PHE A 35 -13.82 -1.39 4.89
C PHE A 35 -15.13 -0.79 5.47
N CYS A 36 -15.15 -0.41 6.75
CA CYS A 36 -16.34 0.20 7.36
C CYS A 36 -16.47 1.72 7.12
N GLY A 37 -15.43 2.36 6.56
CA GLY A 37 -15.43 3.79 6.27
C GLY A 37 -15.08 4.71 7.45
N GLU A 38 -14.81 4.18 8.65
CA GLU A 38 -14.49 4.99 9.83
C GLU A 38 -13.10 5.66 9.74
N VAL A 39 -12.15 5.04 9.03
CA VAL A 39 -10.81 5.58 8.81
C VAL A 39 -10.63 5.91 7.34
N GLN A 40 -10.21 7.14 7.04
CA GLN A 40 -9.85 7.55 5.69
C GLN A 40 -8.56 8.37 5.72
N LEU A 41 -7.67 8.04 4.82
CA LEU A 41 -6.40 8.72 4.56
C LEU A 41 -6.45 9.39 3.20
N SER A 42 -5.70 10.49 3.00
CA SER A 42 -5.37 10.96 1.66
C SER A 42 -3.86 11.07 1.48
N PHE A 43 -3.42 10.83 0.26
CA PHE A 43 -2.00 10.73 -0.08
C PHE A 43 -1.74 11.23 -1.51
N PRO A 44 -0.50 11.66 -1.85
CA PRO A 44 -0.13 12.01 -3.21
C PRO A 44 -0.02 10.77 -4.09
N THR A 45 -0.51 10.85 -5.33
CA THR A 45 -0.44 9.77 -6.32
C THR A 45 0.82 9.83 -7.19
N GLN A 46 1.65 10.84 -6.99
CA GLN A 46 2.89 11.09 -7.74
C GLN A 46 3.79 12.08 -6.98
N GLY A 47 4.96 12.38 -7.56
CA GLY A 47 5.89 13.40 -7.06
C GLY A 47 6.60 13.00 -5.78
N PRO A 48 7.15 13.98 -5.02
CA PRO A 48 8.08 13.68 -3.94
C PRO A 48 7.45 12.95 -2.76
N GLY A 49 6.12 12.99 -2.60
CA GLY A 49 5.44 12.33 -1.50
C GLY A 49 5.19 10.84 -1.72
N LEU A 50 5.15 10.35 -2.97
CA LEU A 50 5.07 8.93 -3.30
C LEU A 50 6.47 8.38 -3.49
N VAL A 51 6.97 7.64 -2.50
CA VAL A 51 8.35 7.14 -2.47
C VAL A 51 8.54 5.88 -3.30
N GLY A 52 7.57 4.97 -3.28
CA GLY A 52 7.66 3.72 -4.05
C GLY A 52 6.45 2.82 -3.89
N THR A 53 6.35 1.84 -4.79
CA THR A 53 5.27 0.84 -4.82
C THR A 53 5.87 -0.56 -4.93
N PHE A 54 5.40 -1.51 -4.15
CA PHE A 54 6.00 -2.85 -4.13
C PHE A 54 5.05 -3.94 -3.62
N ILE A 55 5.34 -5.17 -4.04
CA ILE A 55 4.79 -6.40 -3.47
C ILE A 55 5.81 -6.98 -2.50
N CYS A 56 5.36 -7.51 -1.37
CA CYS A 56 6.22 -8.18 -0.41
C CYS A 56 5.70 -9.57 -0.07
N HIS A 57 6.53 -10.60 -0.31
CA HIS A 57 6.20 -12.00 -0.05
C HIS A 57 6.73 -12.52 1.29
N CYS A 58 7.40 -11.68 2.10
CA CYS A 58 7.97 -12.14 3.36
C CYS A 58 6.91 -12.74 4.29
N THR A 59 7.32 -13.62 5.16
CA THR A 59 6.43 -14.37 6.07
C THR A 59 5.59 -13.46 6.95
N ASP A 60 6.14 -12.33 7.42
CA ASP A 60 5.42 -11.34 8.21
C ASP A 60 4.33 -10.63 7.42
N CYS A 61 4.63 -10.21 6.18
CA CYS A 61 3.63 -9.58 5.31
C CYS A 61 2.49 -10.54 5.00
N ARG A 62 2.81 -11.80 4.70
CA ARG A 62 1.79 -12.83 4.49
C ARG A 62 0.91 -13.02 5.72
N LYS A 63 1.51 -13.11 6.89
CA LYS A 63 0.79 -13.36 8.14
C LYS A 63 -0.12 -12.19 8.54
N ILE A 64 0.41 -10.96 8.51
CA ILE A 64 -0.33 -9.78 8.95
C ILE A 64 -1.47 -9.38 7.99
N THR A 65 -1.35 -9.70 6.71
CA THR A 65 -2.41 -9.42 5.72
C THR A 65 -3.37 -10.60 5.54
N ALA A 66 -3.10 -11.75 6.16
CA ALA A 66 -3.86 -12.99 5.94
C ALA A 66 -3.95 -13.35 4.43
N SER A 67 -2.90 -13.05 3.67
CA SER A 67 -2.79 -13.29 2.22
C SER A 67 -1.43 -13.89 1.87
N MET A 68 -1.22 -14.25 0.61
CA MET A 68 0.07 -14.80 0.17
C MET A 68 1.13 -13.72 -0.11
N PHE A 69 0.74 -12.46 -0.09
CA PHE A 69 1.63 -11.29 -0.22
C PHE A 69 0.96 -10.04 0.33
N ALA A 70 1.73 -8.98 0.50
CA ALA A 70 1.22 -7.64 0.75
C ALA A 70 1.52 -6.75 -0.45
N SER A 71 0.52 -6.04 -0.97
CA SER A 71 0.70 -4.96 -1.94
C SER A 71 0.76 -3.63 -1.21
N ASN A 72 1.80 -2.84 -1.50
CA ASN A 72 2.16 -1.69 -0.67
C ASN A 72 2.57 -0.50 -1.52
N PHE A 73 2.43 0.69 -0.95
CA PHE A 73 3.08 1.90 -1.41
C PHE A 73 3.57 2.73 -0.22
N THR A 74 4.69 3.40 -0.40
CA THR A 74 5.35 4.19 0.67
C THR A 74 5.11 5.66 0.44
N ILE A 75 4.67 6.35 1.47
CA ILE A 75 4.41 7.80 1.50
C ILE A 75 5.32 8.47 2.53
N ASP A 76 5.91 9.60 2.18
CA ASP A 76 6.55 10.52 3.13
C ASP A 76 5.45 11.12 4.02
N ASP A 77 5.60 10.98 5.34
CA ASP A 77 4.60 11.35 6.34
C ASP A 77 4.17 12.82 6.27
N LYS A 78 5.01 13.71 5.73
CA LYS A 78 4.67 15.12 5.49
C LYS A 78 3.49 15.30 4.53
N TYR A 79 3.25 14.30 3.68
CA TYR A 79 2.20 14.34 2.66
C TYR A 79 1.01 13.45 2.98
N LEU A 80 1.09 12.63 4.04
CA LEU A 80 -0.01 11.77 4.49
C LEU A 80 -0.97 12.57 5.36
N ILE A 81 -2.25 12.56 5.02
CA ILE A 81 -3.30 13.25 5.77
C ILE A 81 -4.30 12.21 6.28
N HIS A 82 -4.64 12.31 7.56
CA HIS A 82 -5.77 11.58 8.12
C HIS A 82 -7.02 12.44 7.92
N GLU A 83 -7.82 12.12 6.92
CA GLU A 83 -9.06 12.84 6.60
C GLU A 83 -10.09 12.65 7.70
N ARG A 84 -10.15 11.43 8.28
CA ARG A 84 -10.98 11.10 9.44
C ARG A 84 -10.48 9.85 10.15
N GLY A 85 -10.93 9.66 11.38
CA GLY A 85 -10.82 8.43 12.15
C GLY A 85 -9.40 8.08 12.61
N ARG A 86 -8.52 9.07 12.78
CA ARG A 86 -7.20 8.83 13.34
C ARG A 86 -7.29 8.19 14.73
N GLU A 87 -8.26 8.60 15.53
CA GLU A 87 -8.60 8.08 16.87
C GLU A 87 -9.16 6.65 16.82
N ASN A 88 -9.67 6.21 15.67
CA ASN A 88 -10.20 4.88 15.44
C ASN A 88 -9.13 3.88 14.98
N LEU A 89 -7.87 4.28 14.95
CA LEU A 89 -6.75 3.38 14.65
C LEU A 89 -6.25 2.69 15.92
N SER A 90 -6.22 1.36 15.88
CA SER A 90 -5.49 0.54 16.84
C SER A 90 -4.13 0.16 16.28
N THR A 91 -3.20 -0.20 17.17
CA THR A 91 -1.83 -0.53 16.78
C THR A 91 -1.37 -1.87 17.33
N PHE A 92 -0.49 -2.51 16.59
CA PHE A 92 0.28 -3.67 17.05
C PHE A 92 1.74 -3.49 16.64
N SER A 93 2.66 -3.54 17.60
CA SER A 93 4.09 -3.34 17.40
C SER A 93 4.89 -4.57 17.81
N GLN A 94 5.90 -4.90 17.03
CA GLN A 94 6.86 -5.96 17.38
C GLN A 94 8.18 -5.78 16.61
N SER A 95 9.25 -6.43 17.10
CA SER A 95 10.57 -6.49 16.45
C SER A 95 11.11 -7.92 16.35
N LYS A 96 10.44 -8.90 16.96
CA LYS A 96 10.95 -10.26 17.14
C LYS A 96 11.26 -10.99 15.82
N THR A 97 10.47 -10.74 14.77
CA THR A 97 10.60 -11.39 13.47
C THR A 97 11.31 -10.50 12.43
N ILE A 98 11.70 -9.29 12.81
CA ILE A 98 12.36 -8.34 11.91
C ILE A 98 13.87 -8.55 11.96
N GLY A 99 14.44 -9.03 10.86
CA GLY A 99 15.87 -9.40 10.79
C GLY A 99 16.86 -8.27 11.12
N THR A 100 16.44 -7.00 10.97
CA THR A 100 17.23 -5.82 11.35
C THR A 100 17.10 -5.45 12.83
N GLY A 101 16.18 -6.08 13.58
CA GLY A 101 15.86 -5.70 14.97
C GLY A 101 15.01 -4.44 15.08
N ASN A 102 14.66 -3.78 13.99
CA ASN A 102 13.79 -2.61 13.99
C ASN A 102 12.36 -2.98 14.43
N THR A 103 11.70 -2.04 15.12
CA THR A 103 10.28 -2.21 15.46
C THR A 103 9.41 -1.86 14.27
N MET A 104 8.44 -2.72 13.99
CA MET A 104 7.38 -2.48 13.01
C MET A 104 6.06 -2.34 13.72
N THR A 105 5.38 -1.19 13.51
CA THR A 105 4.06 -0.90 14.07
C THR A 105 3.03 -0.91 12.96
N ASN A 106 2.02 -1.75 13.10
CA ASN A 106 0.89 -1.84 12.16
C ASN A 106 -0.28 -1.03 12.73
N TYR A 107 -0.93 -0.27 11.86
CA TYR A 107 -2.10 0.56 12.15
C TYR A 107 -3.30 -0.02 11.43
N PHE A 108 -4.35 -0.33 12.16
CA PHE A 108 -5.56 -0.95 11.61
C PHE A 108 -6.81 -0.32 12.22
N CYS A 109 -7.89 -0.32 11.47
CA CYS A 109 -9.17 0.19 11.97
C CYS A 109 -9.65 -0.67 13.15
N SER A 110 -9.95 -0.05 14.29
CA SER A 110 -10.43 -0.75 15.49
C SER A 110 -11.82 -1.36 15.33
N THR A 111 -12.61 -0.84 14.37
CA THR A 111 -13.98 -1.31 14.09
C THR A 111 -14.00 -2.51 13.15
N CYS A 112 -13.31 -2.44 12.00
CA CYS A 112 -13.39 -3.48 10.97
C CYS A 112 -12.10 -4.28 10.76
N GLY A 113 -11.02 -3.91 11.45
CA GLY A 113 -9.73 -4.61 11.34
C GLY A 113 -8.95 -4.35 10.06
N SER A 114 -9.42 -3.50 9.14
CA SER A 114 -8.67 -3.18 7.91
C SER A 114 -7.30 -2.64 8.25
N LEU A 115 -6.25 -3.31 7.76
CA LEU A 115 -4.88 -2.87 7.92
C LEU A 115 -4.61 -1.70 6.98
N MET A 116 -4.44 -0.50 7.54
CA MET A 116 -4.29 0.72 6.75
C MET A 116 -2.84 0.98 6.35
N TYR A 117 -1.93 0.98 7.32
CA TYR A 117 -0.52 1.22 7.06
C TYR A 117 0.36 0.65 8.17
N ARG A 118 1.65 0.66 7.92
CA ARG A 118 2.67 0.33 8.92
C ARG A 118 3.81 1.35 8.88
N VAL A 119 4.45 1.53 10.03
CA VAL A 119 5.67 2.32 10.16
C VAL A 119 6.77 1.46 10.76
N GLY A 120 8.00 1.75 10.40
CA GLY A 120 9.18 1.05 10.93
C GLY A 120 10.21 2.02 11.49
N THR A 121 10.83 1.70 12.61
CA THR A 121 11.91 2.54 13.18
C THR A 121 13.13 2.64 12.27
N GLY A 122 13.29 1.73 11.32
CA GLY A 122 14.32 1.79 10.29
C GLY A 122 14.04 2.77 9.14
N PHE A 123 12.82 3.32 9.07
CA PHE A 123 12.36 4.23 8.02
C PHE A 123 11.62 5.42 8.63
N PRO A 124 12.30 6.26 9.42
CA PRO A 124 11.64 7.38 10.09
C PRO A 124 11.05 8.36 9.07
N GLY A 125 9.84 8.83 9.34
CA GLY A 125 9.14 9.77 8.47
C GLY A 125 8.47 9.13 7.24
N MET A 126 8.32 7.80 7.24
CA MET A 126 7.68 7.06 6.14
C MET A 126 6.57 6.15 6.64
N SER A 127 5.44 6.19 5.99
CA SER A 127 4.32 5.26 6.18
C SER A 127 4.17 4.35 4.97
N ILE A 128 4.03 3.05 5.22
CA ILE A 128 3.81 2.02 4.19
C ILE A 128 2.33 1.66 4.19
N LEU A 129 1.60 2.23 3.24
CA LEU A 129 0.15 2.05 3.08
C LEU A 129 -0.16 0.75 2.34
N ARG A 130 -1.39 0.25 2.52
CA ARG A 130 -1.88 -0.95 1.84
C ARG A 130 -2.63 -0.58 0.57
N LEU A 131 -2.16 -1.11 -0.55
CA LEU A 131 -2.71 -0.78 -1.87
C LEU A 131 -4.21 -1.15 -1.97
N GLY A 132 -4.61 -2.27 -1.37
CA GLY A 132 -5.99 -2.72 -1.38
C GLY A 132 -7.00 -1.82 -0.64
N THR A 133 -6.54 -0.77 0.08
CA THR A 133 -7.43 0.20 0.74
C THR A 133 -7.67 1.46 -0.10
N VAL A 134 -7.00 1.60 -1.23
CA VAL A 134 -7.15 2.76 -2.14
C VAL A 134 -8.50 2.72 -2.82
N ASP A 135 -9.21 3.84 -2.80
CA ASP A 135 -10.61 3.92 -3.28
C ASP A 135 -10.71 4.00 -4.80
N ASP A 136 -9.77 4.71 -5.45
CA ASP A 136 -9.70 4.77 -6.92
C ASP A 136 -8.93 3.56 -7.46
N PHE A 137 -9.64 2.53 -7.91
CA PHE A 137 -9.04 1.29 -8.42
C PHE A 137 -8.26 1.48 -9.72
N SER A 138 -8.50 2.55 -10.47
CA SER A 138 -7.68 2.83 -11.64
C SER A 138 -6.20 3.03 -11.28
N LEU A 139 -5.91 3.51 -10.07
CA LEU A 139 -4.54 3.72 -9.59
C LEU A 139 -3.78 2.40 -9.39
N HIS A 140 -4.46 1.28 -9.14
CA HIS A 140 -3.82 -0.03 -9.02
C HIS A 140 -3.16 -0.48 -10.32
N GLU A 141 -3.71 -0.06 -11.46
CA GLU A 141 -3.26 -0.44 -12.80
C GLU A 141 -2.24 0.54 -13.40
N ASN A 142 -2.08 1.72 -12.78
CA ASN A 142 -1.21 2.77 -13.32
C ASN A 142 -0.22 3.32 -12.29
N LYS A 143 -0.52 4.45 -11.65
CA LYS A 143 0.42 5.20 -10.79
C LYS A 143 0.90 4.41 -9.58
N LEU A 144 0.06 3.55 -9.00
CA LEU A 144 0.37 2.73 -7.85
C LEU A 144 0.66 1.27 -8.20
N LYS A 145 0.70 0.91 -9.49
CA LYS A 145 1.11 -0.43 -9.91
C LYS A 145 2.48 -0.75 -9.28
N PRO A 146 2.65 -1.90 -8.61
CA PRO A 146 3.91 -2.29 -8.00
C PRO A 146 5.04 -2.32 -9.04
N ARG A 147 6.20 -1.79 -8.67
CA ARG A 147 7.40 -1.76 -9.51
C ARG A 147 8.44 -2.79 -9.10
N ILE A 148 8.35 -3.28 -7.87
CA ILE A 148 9.29 -4.25 -7.30
C ILE A 148 8.51 -5.33 -6.56
N GLU A 149 8.91 -6.59 -6.73
CA GLU A 149 8.54 -7.71 -5.85
C GLU A 149 9.71 -8.05 -4.93
N GLN A 150 9.48 -7.96 -3.62
CA GLN A 150 10.48 -8.25 -2.59
C GLN A 150 10.24 -9.62 -1.95
N PHE A 151 11.34 -10.25 -1.48
CA PHE A 151 11.30 -11.56 -0.82
C PHE A 151 10.67 -12.63 -1.72
N VAL A 152 11.02 -12.63 -3.00
CA VAL A 152 10.49 -13.63 -3.95
C VAL A 152 10.90 -15.06 -3.62
N LYS A 153 11.98 -15.26 -2.82
CA LYS A 153 12.35 -16.57 -2.27
C LYS A 153 11.25 -17.18 -1.39
N ASP A 154 10.40 -16.35 -0.78
CA ASP A 154 9.31 -16.77 0.11
C ASP A 154 7.95 -16.84 -0.60
N ARG A 155 7.92 -16.51 -1.90
CA ARG A 155 6.69 -16.58 -2.72
C ARG A 155 6.25 -18.03 -2.84
N VAL A 156 4.94 -18.29 -2.66
CA VAL A 156 4.37 -19.63 -2.84
C VAL A 156 4.49 -20.07 -4.30
N ALA A 157 4.75 -21.37 -4.52
CA ALA A 157 5.09 -21.88 -5.85
C ALA A 157 3.97 -21.74 -6.90
N TRP A 158 2.71 -21.72 -6.46
CA TRP A 158 1.56 -21.59 -7.36
C TRP A 158 1.23 -20.13 -7.76
N LEU A 159 1.89 -19.12 -7.15
CA LEU A 159 1.71 -17.71 -7.47
C LEU A 159 2.85 -17.26 -8.39
N HIS A 160 2.51 -16.86 -9.61
CA HIS A 160 3.47 -16.29 -10.55
C HIS A 160 3.73 -14.82 -10.21
N GLY A 161 4.96 -14.34 -10.49
CA GLY A 161 5.33 -12.94 -10.33
C GLY A 161 4.59 -12.04 -11.31
N ALA A 162 4.46 -10.76 -10.96
CA ALA A 162 3.87 -9.76 -11.83
C ALA A 162 4.79 -9.53 -13.05
N GLU A 163 4.22 -9.56 -14.24
CA GLU A 163 4.96 -9.37 -15.49
C GLU A 163 5.55 -7.95 -15.58
N GLY A 164 6.82 -7.86 -15.96
CA GLY A 164 7.53 -6.59 -16.11
C GLY A 164 7.90 -5.89 -14.80
N VAL A 165 7.77 -6.58 -13.66
CA VAL A 165 8.11 -6.07 -12.34
C VAL A 165 9.47 -6.60 -11.91
N GLU A 166 10.34 -5.73 -11.37
CA GLU A 166 11.63 -6.14 -10.82
C GLU A 166 11.44 -7.09 -9.64
N GLN A 167 12.23 -8.18 -9.61
CA GLN A 167 12.13 -9.22 -8.57
C GLN A 167 13.43 -9.30 -7.78
N VAL A 168 13.34 -9.19 -6.45
CA VAL A 168 14.50 -9.29 -5.54
C VAL A 168 14.27 -10.37 -4.47
N GLN A 169 15.36 -11.11 -4.15
CA GLN A 169 15.28 -12.25 -3.22
C GLN A 169 15.02 -11.84 -1.77
N GLY A 170 15.38 -10.61 -1.41
CA GLY A 170 15.25 -10.06 -0.06
C GLY A 170 14.63 -8.66 -0.08
N TYR A 171 15.16 -7.79 0.77
CA TYR A 171 14.73 -6.40 0.84
C TYR A 171 15.37 -5.58 -0.29
N ALA A 172 14.56 -4.79 -1.00
CA ALA A 172 15.01 -4.07 -2.21
C ALA A 172 15.89 -2.84 -1.91
N TYR A 173 15.87 -2.34 -0.68
CA TYR A 173 16.56 -1.10 -0.28
C TYR A 173 17.64 -1.35 0.76
N ALA A 174 18.20 -2.56 0.78
CA ALA A 174 19.30 -2.98 1.66
C ALA A 174 20.65 -2.58 1.08
#